data_abed6c13f53b4c847e034ae05f8c1c66
#
_entry.id   abed6c13f53b4c847e034ae05f8c1c66
#
_cell.length_a   1.000
_cell.length_b   1.000
_cell.length_c   1.000
_cell.angle_alpha   90.00
_cell.angle_beta   90.00
_cell.angle_gamma   90.00
#
_symmetry.space_group_name_H-M   'P 1'
#
loop_
_entity.id
_entity.type
_entity.pdbx_description
1 polymer ?
#
loop_
_entity_poly.entity_id
_entity_poly.type
_entity_poly.pdbx_seq_one_letter_code
_entity_poly.pdbx_strand_id
1 'polypeptide(L)'
;MRILIVEDEPTLGQQLKSTLEQNGYAVDLSTDGEDGHFMGSTEDYDAVILDLGLPEIDGLTVLGMWRKEGRTFPVLVLTARDSWSDKVAGLDAGADDYLAKPFQTEELIARLRALIRRASGNTSSELTAGDVRLDTRSGRVTLAGEPVKLTAQEYKLLSYLMHHKGKVVSRTELIEHIYDQDFDRDSNTIEVFVTRIRKKLGSDVITTIRGLGYSLDDPADQPRAN
;
A
#
# COMPACT_ATOMS: atom_id res chain seq x y z
N MET A 1 -1.41 2.88 3.28
CA MET A 1 -0.62 1.83 2.58
C MET A 1 0.80 1.90 3.07
N ARG A 2 1.35 0.78 3.53
CA ARG A 2 2.70 0.65 4.08
C ARG A 2 3.63 0.00 3.05
N ILE A 3 4.75 0.63 2.76
CA ILE A 3 5.71 0.22 1.73
C ILE A 3 7.06 -0.05 2.38
N LEU A 4 7.66 -1.18 2.07
CA LEU A 4 9.06 -1.44 2.39
C LEU A 4 9.92 -1.04 1.18
N ILE A 5 10.98 -0.30 1.43
CA ILE A 5 12.06 -0.04 0.48
C ILE A 5 13.30 -0.78 0.97
N VAL A 6 13.92 -1.55 0.10
CA VAL A 6 15.23 -2.19 0.34
C VAL A 6 16.18 -1.67 -0.72
N GLU A 7 17.06 -0.73 -0.33
CA GLU A 7 17.96 0.01 -1.23
C GLU A 7 19.21 0.41 -0.45
N ASP A 8 20.38 0.01 -0.92
CA ASP A 8 21.65 0.23 -0.22
C ASP A 8 22.29 1.60 -0.50
N GLU A 9 21.90 2.28 -1.57
CA GLU A 9 22.38 3.63 -1.86
C GLU A 9 21.60 4.63 -1.00
N PRO A 10 22.24 5.29 0.00
CA PRO A 10 21.53 6.07 1.02
C PRO A 10 20.78 7.26 0.44
N THR A 11 21.33 7.90 -0.61
CA THR A 11 20.71 9.08 -1.22
C THR A 11 19.43 8.69 -1.95
N LEU A 12 19.47 7.62 -2.73
CA LEU A 12 18.30 7.11 -3.46
C LEU A 12 17.24 6.58 -2.49
N GLY A 13 17.65 5.79 -1.48
CA GLY A 13 16.74 5.26 -0.46
C GLY A 13 15.97 6.38 0.26
N GLN A 14 16.66 7.43 0.73
CA GLN A 14 16.03 8.57 1.40
C GLN A 14 15.16 9.40 0.44
N GLN A 15 15.59 9.58 -0.80
CA GLN A 15 14.79 10.26 -1.82
C GLN A 15 13.49 9.51 -2.12
N LEU A 16 13.57 8.19 -2.27
CA LEU A 16 12.40 7.34 -2.47
C LEU A 16 11.45 7.40 -1.27
N LYS A 17 11.99 7.25 -0.05
CA LYS A 17 11.22 7.35 1.19
C LYS A 17 10.46 8.68 1.25
N SER A 18 11.17 9.80 1.17
CA SER A 18 10.56 11.14 1.20
C SER A 18 9.49 11.33 0.12
N THR A 19 9.75 10.86 -1.08
CA THR A 19 8.79 10.95 -2.19
C THR A 19 7.52 10.15 -1.94
N LEU A 20 7.64 8.93 -1.45
CA LEU A 20 6.48 8.07 -1.17
C LEU A 20 5.68 8.60 0.02
N GLU A 21 6.33 9.09 1.08
CA GLU A 21 5.68 9.76 2.22
C GLU A 21 4.87 10.98 1.76
N GLN A 22 5.43 11.82 0.87
CA GLN A 22 4.70 12.97 0.26
C GLN A 22 3.51 12.51 -0.59
N ASN A 23 3.55 11.31 -1.15
CA ASN A 23 2.43 10.67 -1.86
C ASN A 23 1.47 9.92 -0.94
N GLY A 24 1.66 10.00 0.37
CA GLY A 24 0.71 9.49 1.37
C GLY A 24 0.93 8.05 1.81
N TYR A 25 2.06 7.42 1.46
CA TYR A 25 2.44 6.10 1.95
C TYR A 25 3.09 6.19 3.35
N ALA A 26 2.95 5.14 4.15
CA ALA A 26 3.84 4.87 5.29
C ALA A 26 5.03 4.08 4.75
N VAL A 27 6.27 4.45 5.11
CA VAL A 27 7.45 3.89 4.45
C VAL A 27 8.50 3.45 5.46
N ASP A 28 8.86 2.19 5.38
CA ASP A 28 10.03 1.62 6.04
C ASP A 28 11.17 1.51 5.02
N LEU A 29 12.42 1.73 5.48
CA LEU A 29 13.61 1.68 4.65
C LEU A 29 14.64 0.76 5.30
N SER A 30 15.08 -0.25 4.57
CA SER A 30 16.23 -1.09 4.86
C SER A 30 17.36 -0.80 3.88
N THR A 31 18.61 -0.93 4.31
CA THR A 31 19.80 -0.64 3.49
C THR A 31 20.59 -1.88 3.11
N ASP A 32 20.13 -3.05 3.46
CA ASP A 32 20.77 -4.33 3.13
C ASP A 32 19.74 -5.46 2.98
N GLY A 33 20.18 -6.57 2.39
CA GLY A 33 19.29 -7.69 2.11
C GLY A 33 18.90 -8.52 3.33
N GLU A 34 19.71 -8.57 4.38
CA GLU A 34 19.41 -9.34 5.60
C GLU A 34 18.30 -8.66 6.39
N ASP A 35 18.46 -7.35 6.68
CA ASP A 35 17.44 -6.55 7.36
C ASP A 35 16.16 -6.45 6.51
N GLY A 36 16.29 -6.25 5.19
CA GLY A 36 15.16 -6.24 4.26
C GLY A 36 14.39 -7.56 4.29
N HIS A 37 15.09 -8.70 4.26
CA HIS A 37 14.45 -10.01 4.40
C HIS A 37 13.72 -10.14 5.73
N PHE A 38 14.37 -9.78 6.85
CA PHE A 38 13.78 -9.85 8.18
C PHE A 38 12.49 -9.02 8.26
N MET A 39 12.52 -7.76 7.83
CA MET A 39 11.34 -6.87 7.84
C MET A 39 10.20 -7.44 6.99
N GLY A 40 10.48 -7.88 5.76
CA GLY A 40 9.46 -8.46 4.88
C GLY A 40 8.90 -9.80 5.37
N SER A 41 9.65 -10.54 6.21
CA SER A 41 9.20 -11.80 6.79
C SER A 41 8.38 -11.61 8.07
N THR A 42 8.60 -10.52 8.82
CA THR A 42 7.95 -10.31 10.13
C THR A 42 6.80 -9.32 10.09
N GLU A 43 6.82 -8.37 9.16
CA GLU A 43 5.84 -7.30 9.05
C GLU A 43 4.93 -7.48 7.84
N ASP A 44 3.79 -6.80 7.83
CA ASP A 44 2.86 -6.79 6.70
C ASP A 44 3.03 -5.50 5.89
N TYR A 45 3.21 -5.66 4.57
CA TYR A 45 3.38 -4.57 3.60
C TYR A 45 2.38 -4.67 2.46
N ASP A 46 1.93 -3.52 1.98
CA ASP A 46 1.04 -3.43 0.80
C ASP A 46 1.82 -3.57 -0.51
N ALA A 47 3.12 -3.23 -0.50
CA ALA A 47 4.06 -3.49 -1.58
C ALA A 47 5.51 -3.33 -1.09
N VAL A 48 6.45 -3.88 -1.85
CA VAL A 48 7.89 -3.76 -1.60
C VAL A 48 8.58 -3.19 -2.85
N ILE A 49 9.52 -2.28 -2.64
CA ILE A 49 10.48 -1.82 -3.64
C ILE A 49 11.81 -2.44 -3.27
N LEU A 50 12.40 -3.22 -4.18
CA LEU A 50 13.57 -4.04 -3.90
C LEU A 50 14.67 -3.79 -4.94
N ASP A 51 15.83 -3.30 -4.49
CA ASP A 51 17.03 -3.32 -5.33
C ASP A 51 17.61 -4.72 -5.42
N LEU A 52 18.19 -5.06 -6.58
CA LEU A 52 18.89 -6.33 -6.79
C LEU A 52 20.34 -6.30 -6.30
N GLY A 53 20.98 -5.15 -6.29
CA GLY A 53 22.39 -4.99 -5.98
C GLY A 53 22.71 -4.85 -4.50
N LEU A 54 21.94 -5.45 -3.61
CA LEU A 54 22.07 -5.29 -2.16
C LEU A 54 23.33 -5.99 -1.61
N PRO A 55 23.95 -5.44 -0.56
CA PRO A 55 24.98 -6.12 0.22
C PRO A 55 24.38 -7.24 1.07
N GLU A 56 25.24 -8.10 1.60
CA GLU A 56 24.96 -9.27 2.44
C GLU A 56 24.15 -10.34 1.68
N ILE A 57 22.90 -10.09 1.36
CA ILE A 57 22.02 -10.98 0.59
C ILE A 57 21.49 -10.20 -0.62
N ASP A 58 21.77 -10.69 -1.83
CA ASP A 58 21.29 -10.05 -3.05
C ASP A 58 19.75 -10.07 -3.16
N GLY A 59 19.19 -9.08 -3.85
CA GLY A 59 17.75 -8.88 -3.88
C GLY A 59 16.95 -10.03 -4.52
N LEU A 60 17.51 -10.77 -5.48
CA LEU A 60 16.83 -11.96 -6.05
C LEU A 60 16.73 -13.08 -5.03
N THR A 61 17.78 -13.28 -4.23
CA THR A 61 17.79 -14.25 -3.14
C THR A 61 16.76 -13.86 -2.06
N VAL A 62 16.73 -12.59 -1.67
CA VAL A 62 15.72 -12.05 -0.72
C VAL A 62 14.30 -12.33 -1.22
N LEU A 63 14.01 -11.98 -2.47
CA LEU A 63 12.71 -12.23 -3.09
C LEU A 63 12.33 -13.71 -3.06
N GLY A 64 13.28 -14.58 -3.45
CA GLY A 64 13.08 -16.03 -3.43
C GLY A 64 12.80 -16.59 -2.03
N MET A 65 13.42 -16.02 -0.98
CA MET A 65 13.18 -16.38 0.40
C MET A 65 11.77 -15.98 0.82
N TRP A 66 11.33 -14.75 0.57
CA TRP A 66 9.95 -14.32 0.86
C TRP A 66 8.90 -15.20 0.17
N ARG A 67 9.12 -15.56 -1.09
CA ARG A 67 8.17 -16.43 -1.82
C ARG A 67 8.12 -17.84 -1.26
N LYS A 68 9.25 -18.40 -0.81
CA LYS A 68 9.30 -19.70 -0.11
C LYS A 68 8.60 -19.68 1.24
N GLU A 69 8.62 -18.55 1.93
CA GLU A 69 7.94 -18.31 3.20
C GLU A 69 6.44 -18.02 3.02
N GLY A 70 5.94 -17.99 1.77
CA GLY A 70 4.54 -17.74 1.46
C GLY A 70 4.14 -16.27 1.48
N ARG A 71 5.11 -15.35 1.49
CA ARG A 71 4.83 -13.91 1.40
C ARG A 71 4.34 -13.55 -0.01
N THR A 72 3.17 -12.89 -0.08
CA THR A 72 2.45 -12.61 -1.33
C THR A 72 2.35 -11.12 -1.68
N PHE A 73 2.95 -10.25 -0.89
CA PHE A 73 2.97 -8.83 -1.21
C PHE A 73 3.61 -8.59 -2.59
N PRO A 74 3.11 -7.62 -3.37
CA PRO A 74 3.68 -7.30 -4.67
C PRO A 74 5.05 -6.65 -4.52
N VAL A 75 5.98 -7.04 -5.40
CA VAL A 75 7.37 -6.56 -5.40
C VAL A 75 7.69 -5.85 -6.71
N LEU A 76 8.06 -4.56 -6.62
CA LEU A 76 8.68 -3.79 -7.68
C LEU A 76 10.19 -3.87 -7.55
N VAL A 77 10.83 -4.53 -8.50
CA VAL A 77 12.29 -4.65 -8.53
C VAL A 77 12.92 -3.43 -9.19
N LEU A 78 13.91 -2.82 -8.52
CA LEU A 78 14.80 -1.84 -9.12
C LEU A 78 16.06 -2.55 -9.63
N THR A 79 16.54 -2.20 -10.80
CA THR A 79 17.74 -2.85 -11.37
C THR A 79 18.57 -1.86 -12.17
N ALA A 80 19.89 -1.85 -11.93
CA ALA A 80 20.86 -1.14 -12.78
C ALA A 80 21.14 -1.87 -14.09
N ARG A 81 20.70 -3.13 -14.22
CA ARG A 81 20.99 -3.99 -15.35
C ARG A 81 19.78 -4.07 -16.27
N ASP A 82 19.96 -3.62 -17.49
CA ASP A 82 18.94 -3.72 -18.56
C ASP A 82 19.06 -5.05 -19.32
N SER A 83 19.75 -6.06 -18.73
CA SER A 83 19.92 -7.33 -19.38
C SER A 83 18.61 -8.13 -19.36
N TRP A 84 18.28 -8.71 -20.49
CA TRP A 84 17.12 -9.59 -20.64
C TRP A 84 17.19 -10.78 -19.65
N SER A 85 18.39 -11.31 -19.38
CA SER A 85 18.59 -12.43 -18.47
C SER A 85 18.19 -12.10 -17.02
N ASP A 86 18.50 -10.90 -16.53
CA ASP A 86 18.17 -10.49 -15.16
C ASP A 86 16.66 -10.27 -15.00
N LYS A 87 16.00 -9.72 -16.03
CA LYS A 87 14.54 -9.56 -16.05
C LYS A 87 13.82 -10.92 -16.03
N VAL A 88 14.32 -11.89 -16.80
CA VAL A 88 13.75 -13.26 -16.80
C VAL A 88 13.99 -13.95 -15.46
N ALA A 89 15.22 -13.92 -14.94
CA ALA A 89 15.53 -14.53 -13.63
C ALA A 89 14.67 -13.98 -12.50
N GLY A 90 14.41 -12.70 -12.53
CA GLY A 90 13.59 -12.09 -11.49
C GLY A 90 12.09 -12.37 -11.63
N LEU A 91 11.54 -12.41 -12.85
CA LEU A 91 10.16 -12.84 -13.07
C LEU A 91 9.98 -14.30 -12.60
N ASP A 92 10.94 -15.17 -12.87
CA ASP A 92 10.95 -16.55 -12.39
C ASP A 92 11.10 -16.62 -10.86
N ALA A 93 11.79 -15.64 -10.24
CA ALA A 93 11.90 -15.51 -8.79
C ALA A 93 10.61 -14.96 -8.13
N GLY A 94 9.62 -14.50 -8.90
CA GLY A 94 8.33 -14.07 -8.42
C GLY A 94 8.18 -12.55 -8.22
N ALA A 95 8.95 -11.72 -8.95
CA ALA A 95 8.72 -10.28 -9.01
C ALA A 95 7.44 -9.96 -9.81
N ASP A 96 6.76 -8.90 -9.43
CA ASP A 96 5.50 -8.49 -10.04
C ASP A 96 5.67 -7.38 -11.09
N ASP A 97 6.75 -6.60 -11.01
CA ASP A 97 7.16 -5.60 -12.02
C ASP A 97 8.63 -5.22 -11.86
N TYR A 98 9.20 -4.59 -12.90
CA TYR A 98 10.59 -4.16 -12.99
C TYR A 98 10.70 -2.71 -13.42
N LEU A 99 11.67 -1.99 -12.82
CA LEU A 99 12.02 -0.63 -13.20
C LEU A 99 13.53 -0.47 -13.28
N ALA A 100 14.03 -0.16 -14.49
CA ALA A 100 15.45 0.04 -14.71
C ALA A 100 15.92 1.40 -14.18
N LYS A 101 17.07 1.42 -13.49
CA LYS A 101 17.79 2.64 -13.10
C LYS A 101 18.60 3.17 -14.30
N PRO A 102 18.60 4.49 -14.60
CA PRO A 102 17.85 5.55 -13.93
C PRO A 102 16.40 5.63 -14.38
N PHE A 103 15.48 5.96 -13.47
CA PHE A 103 14.06 6.06 -13.72
C PHE A 103 13.48 7.44 -13.34
N GLN A 104 12.29 7.73 -13.83
CA GLN A 104 11.53 8.89 -13.39
C GLN A 104 10.67 8.52 -12.18
N THR A 105 10.61 9.40 -11.19
CA THR A 105 9.85 9.20 -9.95
C THR A 105 8.37 8.94 -10.22
N GLU A 106 7.79 9.65 -11.19
CA GLU A 106 6.39 9.49 -11.60
C GLU A 106 6.11 8.10 -12.16
N GLU A 107 7.08 7.50 -12.86
CA GLU A 107 6.97 6.13 -13.35
C GLU A 107 6.95 5.13 -12.20
N LEU A 108 7.87 5.27 -11.24
CA LEU A 108 7.90 4.44 -10.04
C LEU A 108 6.56 4.46 -9.29
N ILE A 109 6.03 5.66 -9.02
CA ILE A 109 4.76 5.84 -8.34
C ILE A 109 3.60 5.23 -9.13
N ALA A 110 3.59 5.37 -10.46
CA ALA A 110 2.55 4.81 -11.31
C ALA A 110 2.56 3.28 -11.29
N ARG A 111 3.76 2.66 -11.33
CA ARG A 111 3.93 1.20 -11.23
C ARG A 111 3.54 0.68 -9.87
N LEU A 112 3.98 1.32 -8.79
CA LEU A 112 3.63 0.96 -7.42
C LEU A 112 2.11 0.97 -7.20
N ARG A 113 1.42 2.04 -7.64
CA ARG A 113 -0.06 2.11 -7.59
C ARG A 113 -0.72 0.99 -8.38
N ALA A 114 -0.18 0.65 -9.55
CA ALA A 114 -0.72 -0.44 -10.36
C ALA A 114 -0.54 -1.81 -9.68
N LEU A 115 0.59 -2.02 -9.00
CA LEU A 115 0.87 -3.24 -8.22
C LEU A 115 -0.10 -3.40 -7.06
N ILE A 116 -0.22 -2.39 -6.19
CA ILE A 116 -1.14 -2.39 -5.04
C ILE A 116 -2.58 -2.64 -5.51
N ARG A 117 -3.01 -1.95 -6.57
CA ARG A 117 -4.34 -2.13 -7.15
C ARG A 117 -4.60 -3.56 -7.61
N ARG A 118 -3.65 -4.19 -8.32
CA ARG A 118 -3.77 -5.59 -8.78
C ARG A 118 -3.80 -6.56 -7.62
N ALA A 119 -2.95 -6.37 -6.62
CA ALA A 119 -2.89 -7.20 -5.42
C ALA A 119 -4.19 -7.15 -4.60
N SER A 120 -4.88 -6.01 -4.58
CA SER A 120 -6.20 -5.88 -3.94
C SER A 120 -7.38 -6.31 -4.85
N GLY A 121 -7.11 -6.94 -6.00
CA GLY A 121 -8.13 -7.45 -6.91
C GLY A 121 -8.84 -6.38 -7.75
N ASN A 122 -8.37 -5.13 -7.72
CA ASN A 122 -8.98 -4.03 -8.47
C ASN A 122 -8.35 -3.86 -9.85
N THR A 123 -9.18 -3.82 -10.90
CA THR A 123 -8.74 -3.62 -12.28
C THR A 123 -8.72 -2.14 -12.69
N SER A 124 -9.57 -1.31 -12.08
CA SER A 124 -9.71 0.12 -12.35
C SER A 124 -8.89 0.96 -11.37
N SER A 125 -8.38 2.12 -11.82
CA SER A 125 -7.84 3.15 -10.93
C SER A 125 -8.91 3.90 -10.13
N GLU A 126 -10.17 3.73 -10.49
CA GLU A 126 -11.32 4.21 -9.74
C GLU A 126 -11.85 3.08 -8.86
N LEU A 127 -11.77 3.27 -7.55
CA LEU A 127 -12.37 2.41 -6.54
C LEU A 127 -13.79 2.90 -6.24
N THR A 128 -14.72 1.97 -6.04
CA THR A 128 -16.13 2.30 -5.81
C THR A 128 -16.71 1.57 -4.61
N ALA A 129 -17.56 2.27 -3.84
CA ALA A 129 -18.34 1.71 -2.76
C ALA A 129 -19.69 2.45 -2.68
N GLY A 130 -20.77 1.83 -3.16
CA GLY A 130 -22.03 2.52 -3.37
C GLY A 130 -21.85 3.76 -4.27
N ASP A 131 -22.27 4.91 -3.78
CA ASP A 131 -22.16 6.20 -4.48
C ASP A 131 -20.78 6.88 -4.30
N VAL A 132 -19.91 6.32 -3.47
CA VAL A 132 -18.56 6.84 -3.23
C VAL A 132 -17.61 6.34 -4.33
N ARG A 133 -16.86 7.26 -4.93
CA ARG A 133 -15.79 6.96 -5.89
C ARG A 133 -14.50 7.62 -5.45
N LEU A 134 -13.40 6.88 -5.58
CA LEU A 134 -12.05 7.34 -5.29
C LEU A 134 -11.14 7.06 -6.48
N ASP A 135 -10.64 8.10 -7.15
CA ASP A 135 -9.61 7.97 -8.18
C ASP A 135 -8.22 7.98 -7.52
N THR A 136 -7.57 6.83 -7.53
CA THR A 136 -6.24 6.62 -6.91
C THR A 136 -5.12 7.39 -7.61
N ARG A 137 -5.31 7.87 -8.84
CA ARG A 137 -4.31 8.65 -9.58
C ARG A 137 -4.33 10.12 -9.17
N SER A 138 -5.53 10.69 -9.07
CA SER A 138 -5.71 12.11 -8.75
C SER A 138 -5.94 12.38 -7.25
N GLY A 139 -6.20 11.33 -6.46
CA GLY A 139 -6.63 11.46 -5.06
C GLY A 139 -8.02 12.08 -4.89
N ARG A 140 -8.80 12.15 -5.98
CA ARG A 140 -10.15 12.76 -5.95
C ARG A 140 -11.16 11.78 -5.37
N VAL A 141 -11.98 12.28 -4.45
CA VAL A 141 -13.13 11.54 -3.90
C VAL A 141 -14.41 12.25 -4.30
N THR A 142 -15.42 11.48 -4.72
CA THR A 142 -16.76 12.00 -5.01
C THR A 142 -17.83 11.15 -4.31
N LEU A 143 -18.96 11.77 -3.99
CA LEU A 143 -20.18 11.13 -3.50
C LEU A 143 -21.31 11.46 -4.46
N ALA A 144 -21.93 10.47 -5.07
CA ALA A 144 -22.97 10.65 -6.10
C ALA A 144 -22.54 11.62 -7.24
N GLY A 145 -21.24 11.62 -7.59
CA GLY A 145 -20.65 12.51 -8.59
C GLY A 145 -20.16 13.87 -8.08
N GLU A 146 -20.56 14.29 -6.88
CA GLU A 146 -20.16 15.57 -6.30
C GLU A 146 -18.82 15.45 -5.54
N PRO A 147 -17.85 16.37 -5.75
CA PRO A 147 -16.56 16.32 -5.10
C PRO A 147 -16.65 16.47 -3.57
N VAL A 148 -15.95 15.60 -2.84
CA VAL A 148 -15.86 15.65 -1.37
C VAL A 148 -14.41 15.90 -0.96
N LYS A 149 -14.19 16.93 -0.12
CA LYS A 149 -12.86 17.26 0.42
C LYS A 149 -12.58 16.45 1.68
N LEU A 150 -11.56 15.60 1.60
CA LEU A 150 -10.98 14.89 2.73
C LEU A 150 -9.65 15.52 3.13
N THR A 151 -9.30 15.40 4.41
CA THR A 151 -7.92 15.64 4.86
C THR A 151 -7.03 14.48 4.43
N ALA A 152 -5.71 14.65 4.47
CA ALA A 152 -4.77 13.60 4.09
C ALA A 152 -5.00 12.29 4.87
N GLN A 153 -5.25 12.37 6.17
CA GLN A 153 -5.48 11.18 7.00
C GLN A 153 -6.85 10.52 6.72
N GLU A 154 -7.90 11.32 6.53
CA GLU A 154 -9.21 10.80 6.11
C GLU A 154 -9.10 10.09 4.74
N TYR A 155 -8.33 10.65 3.81
CA TYR A 155 -8.07 10.04 2.51
C TYR A 155 -7.29 8.72 2.63
N LYS A 156 -6.19 8.69 3.41
CA LYS A 156 -5.40 7.48 3.65
C LYS A 156 -6.28 6.36 4.21
N LEU A 157 -7.10 6.65 5.23
CA LEU A 157 -8.01 5.69 5.85
C LEU A 157 -9.07 5.18 4.87
N LEU A 158 -9.75 6.09 4.16
CA LEU A 158 -10.74 5.70 3.16
C LEU A 158 -10.12 4.86 2.04
N SER A 159 -8.98 5.28 1.50
CA SER A 159 -8.27 4.58 0.45
C SER A 159 -7.87 3.17 0.89
N TYR A 160 -7.36 3.01 2.11
CA TYR A 160 -7.01 1.70 2.66
C TYR A 160 -8.23 0.78 2.73
N LEU A 161 -9.32 1.24 3.32
CA LEU A 161 -10.56 0.46 3.42
C LEU A 161 -11.14 0.12 2.04
N MET A 162 -11.07 1.04 1.06
CA MET A 162 -11.56 0.78 -0.31
C MET A 162 -10.72 -0.27 -1.06
N HIS A 163 -9.41 -0.34 -0.81
CA HIS A 163 -8.59 -1.43 -1.36
C HIS A 163 -8.88 -2.78 -0.68
N HIS A 164 -9.35 -2.76 0.57
CA HIS A 164 -9.72 -3.94 1.35
C HIS A 164 -11.24 -4.12 1.47
N LYS A 165 -12.00 -3.61 0.48
CA LYS A 165 -13.45 -3.72 0.44
C LYS A 165 -13.92 -5.15 0.68
N GLY A 166 -14.94 -5.31 1.53
CA GLY A 166 -15.49 -6.61 1.92
C GLY A 166 -14.68 -7.36 2.97
N LYS A 167 -13.56 -6.78 3.47
CA LYS A 167 -12.77 -7.34 4.56
C LYS A 167 -12.95 -6.51 5.83
N VAL A 168 -12.85 -7.18 6.98
CA VAL A 168 -12.75 -6.49 8.27
C VAL A 168 -11.30 -6.15 8.52
N VAL A 169 -11.01 -4.86 8.62
CA VAL A 169 -9.67 -4.32 8.88
C VAL A 169 -9.59 -3.92 10.35
N SER A 170 -8.60 -4.46 11.05
CA SER A 170 -8.41 -4.17 12.47
C SER A 170 -7.93 -2.74 12.67
N ARG A 171 -8.14 -2.21 13.90
CA ARG A 171 -7.63 -0.90 14.26
C ARG A 171 -6.10 -0.83 14.22
N THR A 172 -5.44 -1.87 14.70
CA THR A 172 -3.97 -1.98 14.69
C THR A 172 -3.44 -1.91 13.25
N GLU A 173 -4.00 -2.71 12.36
CA GLU A 173 -3.67 -2.70 10.93
C GLU A 173 -3.88 -1.32 10.30
N LEU A 174 -4.99 -0.62 10.59
CA LEU A 174 -5.20 0.74 10.10
C LEU A 174 -4.12 1.71 10.59
N ILE A 175 -3.71 1.60 11.85
CA ILE A 175 -2.64 2.46 12.40
C ILE A 175 -1.32 2.17 11.68
N GLU A 176 -0.93 0.92 11.53
CA GLU A 176 0.34 0.51 10.92
C GLU A 176 0.45 0.91 9.45
N HIS A 177 -0.66 0.87 8.71
CA HIS A 177 -0.68 1.15 7.27
C HIS A 177 -1.00 2.60 6.88
N ILE A 178 -1.41 3.45 7.85
CA ILE A 178 -1.79 4.85 7.60
C ILE A 178 -0.78 5.83 8.20
N TYR A 179 -0.15 5.46 9.31
CA TYR A 179 0.80 6.31 10.02
C TYR A 179 2.24 5.83 9.86
N ASP A 180 3.17 6.79 9.82
CA ASP A 180 4.58 6.54 9.96
C ASP A 180 4.91 6.15 11.41
N GLN A 181 6.02 5.45 11.64
CA GLN A 181 6.39 4.88 12.96
C GLN A 181 6.50 5.91 14.10
N ASP A 182 6.73 7.19 13.78
CA ASP A 182 6.90 8.28 14.75
C ASP A 182 5.59 8.92 15.24
N PHE A 183 4.43 8.40 14.80
CA PHE A 183 3.16 8.98 15.21
C PHE A 183 2.74 8.48 16.60
N ASP A 184 2.45 9.44 17.50
CA ASP A 184 1.92 9.14 18.84
C ASP A 184 0.63 8.31 18.72
N ARG A 185 0.71 7.04 19.14
CA ARG A 185 -0.32 6.00 18.99
C ARG A 185 -1.52 6.21 19.92
N ASP A 186 -1.93 7.47 20.15
CA ASP A 186 -3.07 7.77 20.98
C ASP A 186 -4.34 7.12 20.45
N SER A 187 -4.98 6.41 21.35
CA SER A 187 -5.95 5.34 21.08
C SER A 187 -7.24 5.74 20.36
N ASN A 188 -7.55 7.00 20.17
CA ASN A 188 -8.85 7.46 19.63
C ASN A 188 -8.80 8.10 18.24
N THR A 189 -7.65 8.04 17.55
CA THR A 189 -7.45 8.80 16.30
C THR A 189 -8.24 8.19 15.14
N ILE A 190 -8.30 6.87 15.03
CA ILE A 190 -9.03 6.17 13.95
C ILE A 190 -10.53 6.42 14.07
N GLU A 191 -11.11 6.36 15.28
CA GLU A 191 -12.53 6.62 15.54
C GLU A 191 -12.93 8.04 15.13
N VAL A 192 -12.05 9.01 15.37
CA VAL A 192 -12.28 10.40 14.96
C VAL A 192 -12.34 10.51 13.44
N PHE A 193 -11.40 9.88 12.72
CA PHE A 193 -11.41 9.91 11.26
C PHE A 193 -12.60 9.15 10.68
N VAL A 194 -12.94 7.98 11.18
CA VAL A 194 -14.15 7.25 10.79
C VAL A 194 -15.40 8.12 10.97
N THR A 195 -15.53 8.78 12.12
CA THR A 195 -16.65 9.67 12.39
C THR A 195 -16.71 10.83 11.39
N ARG A 196 -15.57 11.45 11.07
CA ARG A 196 -15.49 12.55 10.10
C ARG A 196 -15.81 12.10 8.68
N ILE A 197 -15.33 10.93 8.27
CA ILE A 197 -15.62 10.34 6.95
C ILE A 197 -17.11 10.04 6.84
N ARG A 198 -17.72 9.41 7.85
CA ARG A 198 -19.16 9.14 7.89
C ARG A 198 -20.00 10.43 7.78
N LYS A 199 -19.56 11.51 8.43
CA LYS A 199 -20.23 12.82 8.31
C LYS A 199 -20.18 13.39 6.89
N LYS A 200 -19.11 13.12 6.14
CA LYS A 200 -18.88 13.64 4.78
C LYS A 200 -19.46 12.76 3.69
N LEU A 201 -19.42 11.45 3.86
CA LEU A 201 -19.77 10.46 2.83
C LEU A 201 -21.03 9.63 3.15
N GLY A 202 -21.63 9.83 4.32
CA GLY A 202 -22.79 9.06 4.80
C GLY A 202 -22.39 8.03 5.87
N SER A 203 -23.35 7.74 6.77
CA SER A 203 -23.13 6.86 7.93
C SER A 203 -22.81 5.42 7.55
N ASP A 204 -23.27 4.98 6.39
CA ASP A 204 -23.28 3.56 5.99
C ASP A 204 -22.05 3.16 5.16
N VAL A 205 -21.19 4.15 4.82
CA VAL A 205 -19.97 3.91 4.03
C VAL A 205 -18.96 3.03 4.76
N ILE A 206 -18.81 3.22 6.07
CA ILE A 206 -17.89 2.42 6.89
C ILE A 206 -18.71 1.78 8.01
N THR A 207 -18.68 0.46 8.10
CA THR A 207 -19.31 -0.32 9.16
C THR A 207 -18.32 -0.58 10.29
N THR A 208 -18.76 -0.43 11.55
CA THR A 208 -17.98 -0.83 12.73
C THR A 208 -18.36 -2.25 13.12
N ILE A 209 -17.38 -3.14 13.11
CA ILE A 209 -17.54 -4.51 13.60
C ILE A 209 -16.98 -4.57 15.02
N ARG A 210 -17.88 -4.63 16.00
CA ARG A 210 -17.53 -4.53 17.43
C ARG A 210 -16.45 -5.55 17.80
N GLY A 211 -15.37 -5.09 18.43
CA GLY A 211 -14.25 -5.91 18.89
C GLY A 211 -13.30 -6.38 17.78
N LEU A 212 -13.60 -6.13 16.50
CA LEU A 212 -12.77 -6.56 15.38
C LEU A 212 -12.16 -5.39 14.59
N GLY A 213 -12.94 -4.35 14.29
CA GLY A 213 -12.42 -3.23 13.50
C GLY A 213 -13.49 -2.57 12.61
N TYR A 214 -13.11 -2.26 11.39
CA TYR A 214 -13.93 -1.55 10.41
C TYR A 214 -13.99 -2.31 9.10
N SER A 215 -15.13 -2.22 8.43
CA SER A 215 -15.37 -2.78 7.11
C SER A 215 -15.97 -1.70 6.21
N LEU A 216 -15.67 -1.77 4.93
CA LEU A 216 -16.29 -0.98 3.89
C LEU A 216 -16.92 -1.95 2.90
N ASP A 217 -18.25 -2.03 2.94
CA ASP A 217 -19.04 -2.95 2.13
C ASP A 217 -19.83 -2.20 1.07
N ASP A 218 -20.16 -2.86 -0.01
CA ASP A 218 -21.15 -2.32 -0.93
C ASP A 218 -22.54 -2.42 -0.26
N PRO A 219 -23.33 -1.35 -0.25
CA PRO A 219 -24.72 -1.44 0.21
C PRO A 219 -25.54 -2.54 -0.46
N ALA A 220 -25.13 -2.94 -1.68
CA ALA A 220 -25.73 -4.04 -2.41
C ALA A 220 -25.38 -5.43 -1.85
N ASP A 221 -24.24 -5.57 -1.13
CA ASP A 221 -23.74 -6.82 -0.60
C ASP A 221 -24.16 -7.07 0.86
N GLN A 222 -24.78 -6.08 1.53
CA GLN A 222 -25.28 -6.26 2.89
C GLN A 222 -26.51 -7.17 2.87
N PRO A 223 -26.55 -8.28 3.65
CA PRO A 223 -27.76 -9.06 3.80
C PRO A 223 -28.84 -8.12 4.36
N ARG A 224 -29.93 -7.96 3.60
CA ARG A 224 -31.09 -7.20 4.04
C ARG A 224 -31.52 -7.78 5.39
N ALA A 225 -31.37 -6.98 6.45
CA ALA A 225 -31.89 -7.34 7.76
C ALA A 225 -33.40 -7.59 7.62
N ASN A 226 -33.79 -8.84 7.81
CA ASN A 226 -35.18 -9.24 7.96
C ASN A 226 -35.64 -8.95 9.40
#